data_47c6e26f0da518c314a197db36407c4f
#
_entry.id   47c6e26f0da518c314a197db36407c4f
#
_cell.length_a   1.000
_cell.length_b   1.000
_cell.length_c   1.000
_cell.angle_alpha   90.00
_cell.angle_beta   90.00
_cell.angle_gamma   90.00
#
_symmetry.space_group_name_H-M   'P 1'
#
loop_
_entity.id
_entity.type
_entity.pdbx_description
1 polymer ?
#
loop_
_entity_poly.entity_id
_entity_poly.type
_entity_poly.pdbx_seq_one_letter_code
_entity_poly.pdbx_strand_id
1 'polypeptide(L)'
;MNDLLDKKCVPCEGGVMPFDISEIHKYQKKVDGWEITKNKEEIFFLSKKFKFENFLKSQDFVNEVGKVSEKEGHHPDISFGWGYAEIKVTTHAINGLSENDFILAAKIDKIISV
;
A
#
# COMPACT_ATOMS: atom_id res chain seq x y z
N MET A 1 13.54 -9.74 8.97
CA MET A 1 13.81 -8.33 8.65
C MET A 1 13.22 -8.00 7.29
N ASN A 2 12.51 -6.90 7.20
CA ASN A 2 11.85 -6.51 5.96
C ASN A 2 12.73 -5.55 5.15
N ASP A 3 13.30 -6.04 4.06
CA ASP A 3 14.18 -5.25 3.20
C ASP A 3 13.43 -4.14 2.44
N LEU A 4 12.09 -4.23 2.36
CA LEU A 4 11.29 -3.23 1.67
C LEU A 4 11.36 -1.85 2.36
N LEU A 5 11.58 -1.82 3.67
CA LEU A 5 11.68 -0.56 4.40
C LEU A 5 12.89 0.27 3.99
N ASP A 6 13.94 -0.36 3.48
CA ASP A 6 15.15 0.32 3.06
C ASP A 6 15.10 0.77 1.61
N LYS A 7 14.06 0.39 0.88
CA LYS A 7 13.90 0.73 -0.53
C LYS A 7 13.06 1.98 -0.69
N LYS A 8 13.23 2.65 -1.83
CA LYS A 8 12.41 3.76 -2.25
C LYS A 8 11.57 3.39 -3.44
N CYS A 9 10.35 3.92 -3.50
CA CYS A 9 9.53 3.78 -4.70
C CYS A 9 10.23 4.52 -5.85
N VAL A 10 10.20 3.91 -7.03
CA VAL A 10 10.74 4.53 -8.23
C VAL A 10 9.60 4.82 -9.19
N PRO A 11 9.73 5.85 -10.06
CA PRO A 11 8.67 6.12 -11.02
C PRO A 11 8.40 4.89 -11.89
N CYS A 12 7.12 4.55 -12.04
CA CYS A 12 6.70 3.49 -12.94
C CYS A 12 6.29 4.09 -14.26
N GLU A 13 6.92 3.63 -15.33
CA GLU A 13 6.57 4.07 -16.68
C GLU A 13 5.72 3.01 -17.35
N GLY A 14 4.83 3.46 -18.24
CA GLY A 14 4.03 2.53 -19.02
C GLY A 14 4.93 1.60 -19.83
N GLY A 15 4.49 0.37 -20.03
CA GLY A 15 5.28 -0.64 -20.73
C GLY A 15 6.01 -1.60 -19.83
N VAL A 16 6.13 -1.28 -18.55
CA VAL A 16 6.65 -2.24 -17.57
C VAL A 16 5.51 -3.21 -17.23
N MET A 17 5.82 -4.49 -17.20
CA MET A 17 4.80 -5.50 -16.90
C MET A 17 4.48 -5.51 -15.41
N PRO A 18 3.19 -5.57 -15.05
CA PRO A 18 2.82 -5.76 -13.65
C PRO A 18 3.26 -7.15 -13.17
N PHE A 19 3.39 -7.32 -11.86
CA PHE A 19 3.71 -8.62 -11.27
C PHE A 19 2.65 -9.64 -11.66
N ASP A 20 3.09 -10.86 -11.98
CA ASP A 20 2.18 -11.98 -12.14
C ASP A 20 1.80 -12.51 -10.75
N ILE A 21 0.89 -13.47 -10.69
CA ILE A 21 0.37 -13.98 -9.42
C ILE A 21 1.48 -14.61 -8.56
N SER A 22 2.46 -15.21 -9.18
CA SER A 22 3.59 -15.82 -8.46
C SER A 22 4.44 -14.76 -7.76
N GLU A 23 4.75 -13.66 -8.46
CA GLU A 23 5.49 -12.53 -7.88
C GLU A 23 4.68 -11.87 -6.77
N ILE A 24 3.37 -11.70 -6.98
CA ILE A 24 2.49 -11.10 -5.98
C ILE A 24 2.55 -11.90 -4.67
N HIS A 25 2.42 -13.22 -4.75
CA HIS A 25 2.46 -14.06 -3.55
C HIS A 25 3.82 -14.04 -2.88
N LYS A 26 4.89 -13.97 -3.65
CA LYS A 26 6.25 -13.87 -3.13
C LYS A 26 6.41 -12.61 -2.29
N TYR A 27 5.94 -11.47 -2.81
CA TYR A 27 6.04 -10.19 -2.11
C TYR A 27 5.04 -10.06 -0.96
N GLN A 28 3.86 -10.69 -1.08
CA GLN A 28 2.84 -10.65 -0.02
C GLN A 28 3.39 -11.16 1.30
N LYS A 29 4.29 -12.12 1.26
CA LYS A 29 4.92 -12.67 2.47
C LYS A 29 5.82 -11.67 3.19
N LYS A 30 6.19 -10.59 2.52
CA LYS A 30 7.06 -9.54 3.09
C LYS A 30 6.28 -8.45 3.81
N VAL A 31 4.95 -8.43 3.67
CA VAL A 31 4.08 -7.46 4.33
C VAL A 31 3.02 -8.20 5.13
N ASP A 32 2.58 -7.59 6.24
CA ASP A 32 1.68 -8.26 7.18
C ASP A 32 0.27 -7.74 7.06
N GLY A 33 -0.68 -8.65 6.86
CA GLY A 33 -2.10 -8.34 6.89
C GLY A 33 -2.64 -7.65 5.65
N TRP A 34 -1.87 -7.57 4.57
CA TRP A 34 -2.35 -6.98 3.32
C TRP A 34 -2.99 -8.06 2.45
N GLU A 35 -4.20 -7.78 1.99
CA GLU A 35 -4.94 -8.68 1.11
C GLU A 35 -4.72 -8.32 -0.35
N ILE A 36 -4.73 -9.34 -1.21
CA ILE A 36 -4.64 -9.17 -2.65
C ILE A 36 -6.06 -9.29 -3.20
N THR A 37 -6.51 -8.26 -3.89
CA THR A 37 -7.87 -8.21 -4.45
C THR A 37 -7.81 -7.72 -5.89
N LYS A 38 -8.76 -8.13 -6.70
CA LYS A 38 -8.95 -7.60 -8.05
C LYS A 38 -10.17 -6.68 -8.07
N ASN A 39 -10.08 -5.59 -8.84
CA ASN A 39 -11.23 -4.74 -9.07
C ASN A 39 -12.03 -5.25 -10.29
N LYS A 40 -13.05 -4.50 -10.69
CA LYS A 40 -13.93 -4.87 -11.81
C LYS A 40 -13.20 -5.00 -13.16
N GLU A 41 -12.08 -4.30 -13.30
CA GLU A 41 -11.27 -4.29 -14.51
C GLU A 41 -10.16 -5.33 -14.47
N GLU A 42 -10.22 -6.26 -13.52
CA GLU A 42 -9.22 -7.32 -13.33
C GLU A 42 -7.84 -6.80 -12.91
N ILE A 43 -7.79 -5.63 -12.29
CA ILE A 43 -6.55 -5.03 -11.83
C ILE A 43 -6.32 -5.40 -10.37
N PHE A 44 -5.18 -5.99 -10.07
CA PHE A 44 -4.81 -6.34 -8.70
C PHE A 44 -4.44 -5.11 -7.88
N PHE A 45 -4.83 -5.11 -6.62
CA PHE A 45 -4.40 -4.12 -5.66
C PHE A 45 -4.23 -4.75 -4.28
N LEU A 46 -3.45 -4.07 -3.43
CA LEU A 46 -3.28 -4.44 -2.02
C LEU A 46 -4.29 -3.64 -1.20
N SER A 47 -4.88 -4.26 -0.19
CA SER A 47 -5.74 -3.54 0.73
C SER A 47 -5.52 -3.99 2.16
N LYS A 48 -5.67 -3.05 3.08
CA LYS A 48 -5.60 -3.33 4.52
C LYS A 48 -6.45 -2.33 5.27
N LYS A 49 -7.20 -2.84 6.25
CA LYS A 49 -8.02 -2.00 7.12
C LYS A 49 -7.38 -1.95 8.50
N PHE A 50 -7.16 -0.73 8.97
CA PHE A 50 -6.56 -0.46 10.28
C PHE A 50 -7.65 0.02 11.22
N LYS A 51 -7.59 -0.37 12.49
CA LYS A 51 -8.59 0.00 13.49
C LYS A 51 -8.02 0.94 14.54
N PHE A 52 -8.82 1.90 14.98
CA PHE A 52 -8.40 2.94 15.91
C PHE A 52 -9.47 3.17 16.98
N GLU A 53 -9.10 3.89 18.05
CA GLU A 53 -10.00 4.16 19.16
C GLU A 53 -11.13 5.13 18.81
N ASN A 54 -10.89 6.05 17.87
CA ASN A 54 -11.85 7.09 17.56
C ASN A 54 -11.54 7.72 16.19
N PHE A 55 -12.29 8.75 15.83
CA PHE A 55 -12.13 9.42 14.55
C PHE A 55 -10.78 10.15 14.43
N LEU A 56 -10.41 10.86 15.48
CA LEU A 56 -9.17 11.66 15.47
C LEU A 56 -7.94 10.77 15.27
N LYS A 57 -7.92 9.60 15.90
CA LYS A 57 -6.81 8.64 15.74
C LYS A 57 -6.75 8.11 14.31
N SER A 58 -7.90 7.84 13.70
CA SER A 58 -7.96 7.43 12.29
C SER A 58 -7.39 8.54 11.40
N GLN A 59 -7.80 9.77 11.66
CA GLN A 59 -7.36 10.93 10.87
C GLN A 59 -5.85 11.17 11.02
N ASP A 60 -5.33 11.06 12.23
CA ASP A 60 -3.89 11.21 12.47
C ASP A 60 -3.09 10.20 11.66
N PHE A 61 -3.56 8.94 11.63
CA PHE A 61 -2.93 7.90 10.84
C PHE A 61 -2.96 8.24 9.33
N VAL A 62 -4.12 8.67 8.84
CA VAL A 62 -4.27 9.05 7.43
C VAL A 62 -3.32 10.18 7.06
N ASN A 63 -3.14 11.16 7.94
CA ASN A 63 -2.22 12.26 7.70
C ASN A 63 -0.77 11.75 7.59
N GLU A 64 -0.38 10.78 8.42
CA GLU A 64 0.96 10.20 8.34
C GLU A 64 1.14 9.37 7.08
N VAL A 65 0.11 8.63 6.67
CA VAL A 65 0.14 7.90 5.39
C VAL A 65 0.35 8.88 4.23
N GLY A 66 -0.33 10.02 4.28
CA GLY A 66 -0.17 11.06 3.26
C GLY A 66 1.27 11.56 3.16
N LYS A 67 1.92 11.79 4.28
CA LYS A 67 3.32 12.24 4.29
C LYS A 67 4.26 11.22 3.68
N VAL A 68 4.08 9.95 4.02
CA VAL A 68 4.88 8.85 3.47
C VAL A 68 4.64 8.75 1.97
N SER A 69 3.39 8.83 1.54
CA SER A 69 3.02 8.72 0.13
C SER A 69 3.63 9.83 -0.72
N GLU A 70 3.63 11.07 -0.20
CA GLU A 70 4.25 12.20 -0.89
C GLU A 70 5.76 12.03 -0.99
N LYS A 71 6.38 11.55 0.08
CA LYS A 71 7.83 11.32 0.10
C LYS A 71 8.24 10.25 -0.90
N GLU A 72 7.42 9.21 -1.03
CA GLU A 72 7.72 8.09 -1.93
C GLU A 72 7.26 8.34 -3.37
N GLY A 73 6.42 9.34 -3.59
CA GLY A 73 5.87 9.61 -4.92
C GLY A 73 4.93 8.51 -5.40
N HIS A 74 4.28 7.80 -4.48
CA HIS A 74 3.36 6.72 -4.81
C HIS A 74 2.16 6.85 -3.88
N HIS A 75 0.96 6.98 -4.45
CA HIS A 75 -0.22 7.42 -3.71
C HIS A 75 -1.29 6.35 -3.64
N PRO A 76 -1.75 6.00 -2.42
CA PRO A 76 -2.83 5.03 -2.24
C PRO A 76 -4.19 5.72 -2.32
N ASP A 77 -5.24 4.91 -2.43
CA ASP A 77 -6.59 5.36 -2.18
C ASP A 77 -6.90 5.11 -0.71
N ILE A 78 -7.49 6.09 -0.04
CA ILE A 78 -7.74 6.04 1.39
C ILE A 78 -9.21 6.32 1.69
N SER A 79 -9.82 5.43 2.47
CA SER A 79 -11.13 5.66 3.07
C SER A 79 -10.96 5.61 4.57
N PHE A 80 -11.54 6.54 5.30
CA PHE A 80 -11.46 6.48 6.76
C PHE A 80 -12.69 7.08 7.40
N GLY A 81 -12.88 6.75 8.67
CA GLY A 81 -13.99 7.25 9.45
C GLY A 81 -13.74 6.99 10.92
N TRP A 82 -14.79 6.99 11.71
CA TRP A 82 -14.65 6.75 13.14
C TRP A 82 -14.12 5.33 13.36
N GLY A 83 -12.92 5.26 13.91
CA GLY A 83 -12.33 4.00 14.34
C GLY A 83 -11.70 3.15 13.26
N TYR A 84 -11.58 3.64 12.02
CA TYR A 84 -10.94 2.84 10.96
C TYR A 84 -10.30 3.70 9.87
N ALA A 85 -9.33 3.10 9.17
CA ALA A 85 -8.80 3.63 7.91
C ALA A 85 -8.50 2.44 7.01
N GLU A 86 -8.99 2.48 5.77
CA GLU A 86 -8.73 1.45 4.77
C GLU A 86 -7.82 2.02 3.69
N ILE A 87 -6.74 1.32 3.40
CA ILE A 87 -5.72 1.73 2.44
C ILE A 87 -5.74 0.76 1.27
N LYS A 88 -5.79 1.28 0.05
CA LYS A 88 -5.70 0.46 -1.17
C LYS A 88 -4.57 0.98 -2.03
N VAL A 89 -3.68 0.10 -2.45
CA VAL A 89 -2.48 0.48 -3.21
C VAL A 89 -2.40 -0.33 -4.49
N THR A 90 -2.18 0.36 -5.59
CA THR A 90 -1.88 -0.28 -6.89
C THR A 90 -1.04 0.69 -7.71
N THR A 91 -0.41 0.21 -8.77
CA THR A 91 0.36 1.06 -9.67
C THR A 91 -0.44 1.29 -10.94
N HIS A 92 -1.11 2.44 -11.01
CA HIS A 92 -2.01 2.77 -12.13
C HIS A 92 -1.32 2.78 -13.49
N ALA A 93 -0.06 3.22 -13.54
CA ALA A 93 0.67 3.32 -14.80
C ALA A 93 0.82 1.98 -15.53
N ILE A 94 0.76 0.86 -14.81
CA ILE A 94 0.92 -0.47 -15.38
C ILE A 94 -0.30 -1.36 -15.14
N ASN A 95 -1.39 -0.82 -14.60
CA ASN A 95 -2.62 -1.55 -14.30
C ASN A 95 -2.39 -2.80 -13.47
N GLY A 96 -1.64 -2.68 -12.40
CA GLY A 96 -1.38 -3.82 -11.52
C GLY A 96 -0.35 -3.50 -10.46
N LEU A 97 0.18 -4.56 -9.85
CA LEU A 97 1.12 -4.43 -8.74
C LEU A 97 2.57 -4.44 -9.22
N SER A 98 3.40 -3.71 -8.49
CA SER A 98 4.83 -3.68 -8.68
C SER A 98 5.48 -3.69 -7.29
N GLU A 99 6.81 -3.72 -7.25
CA GLU A 99 7.52 -3.63 -5.97
C GLU A 99 7.15 -2.37 -5.20
N ASN A 100 6.86 -1.26 -5.90
CA ASN A 100 6.48 0.01 -5.26
C ASN A 100 5.30 -0.14 -4.31
N ASP A 101 4.30 -0.94 -4.69
CA ASP A 101 3.12 -1.13 -3.86
C ASP A 101 3.47 -1.79 -2.54
N PHE A 102 4.36 -2.78 -2.59
CA PHE A 102 4.81 -3.50 -1.39
C PHE A 102 5.75 -2.64 -0.54
N ILE A 103 6.57 -1.81 -1.17
CA ILE A 103 7.41 -0.86 -0.43
C ILE A 103 6.52 0.11 0.35
N LEU A 104 5.53 0.68 -0.30
CA LEU A 104 4.61 1.60 0.35
C LEU A 104 3.83 0.92 1.48
N ALA A 105 3.33 -0.29 1.22
CA ALA A 105 2.61 -1.07 2.25
C ALA A 105 3.47 -1.29 3.49
N ALA A 106 4.73 -1.68 3.32
CA ALA A 106 5.65 -1.90 4.43
C ALA A 106 5.89 -0.61 5.22
N LYS A 107 6.05 0.50 4.53
CA LYS A 107 6.28 1.79 5.19
C LYS A 107 5.04 2.30 5.92
N ILE A 108 3.85 2.04 5.39
CA ILE A 108 2.60 2.35 6.07
C ILE A 108 2.48 1.53 7.36
N ASP A 109 2.79 0.25 7.31
CA ASP A 109 2.74 -0.61 8.51
C ASP A 109 3.65 -0.09 9.60
N LYS A 110 4.81 0.46 9.24
CA LYS A 110 5.77 0.99 10.21
C LYS A 110 5.23 2.17 11.00
N ILE A 111 4.28 2.92 10.45
CA ILE A 111 3.69 4.07 11.14
C ILE A 111 3.08 3.63 12.48
N ILE A 112 2.48 2.46 12.52
CA ILE A 112 1.77 1.96 13.71
C ILE A 112 2.68 1.14 14.62
N SER A 113 3.69 0.47 14.09
CA SER A 113 4.54 -0.45 14.85
C SER A 113 5.64 0.23 15.63
N VAL A 114 5.35 1.35 16.22
CA VAL A 114 6.34 2.12 16.99
C VAL A 114 6.36 1.64 18.44
#